data_a90860704a8ab27daf07517764639454
#
_entry.id   a90860704a8ab27daf07517764639454
#
_cell.length_a   1.000
_cell.length_b   1.000
_cell.length_c   1.000
_cell.angle_alpha   90.00
_cell.angle_beta   90.00
_cell.angle_gamma   90.00
#
_symmetry.space_group_name_H-M   'P 1'
#
loop_
_entity.id
_entity.type
_entity.pdbx_description
1 polymer ?
#
loop_
_entity_poly.entity_id
_entity_poly.type
_entity_poly.pdbx_seq_one_letter_code
_entity_poly.pdbx_strand_id
1 'polypeptide(L)'
;AGFVNMQADILRQHINKDQWITTNLIPVFNPVDPVRIDHTDFLTYTRYLVTGHNQGIGSQGFRMGIPEDLGFSNDQFRNRVGKTFGVMELQPGQVNWGVYNPQPLPGAIRMWVYHVFAGGGKFVCNYRFRQPLKGSEQYHYGMIMTDGVTLSPGGEEYVRITQEMKKLRAAYDKKNRMPKQL
;
A
#
# COMPACT_ATOMS: atom_id res chain seq x y z
N ALA A 1 6.35 -16.93 -11.34
CA ALA A 1 5.82 -16.08 -12.42
C ALA A 1 4.90 -16.88 -13.35
N GLY A 2 5.34 -17.99 -13.96
CA GLY A 2 4.54 -18.74 -14.94
C GLY A 2 3.13 -19.09 -14.50
N PHE A 3 2.93 -19.47 -13.23
CA PHE A 3 1.59 -19.75 -12.71
C PHE A 3 0.69 -18.49 -12.66
N VAL A 4 1.25 -17.34 -12.27
CA VAL A 4 0.50 -16.07 -12.26
C VAL A 4 0.13 -15.65 -13.69
N ASN A 5 1.04 -15.77 -14.63
CA ASN A 5 0.79 -15.45 -16.03
C ASN A 5 -0.30 -16.37 -16.63
N MET A 6 -0.24 -17.68 -16.35
CA MET A 6 -1.29 -18.63 -16.76
C MET A 6 -2.67 -18.23 -16.19
N GLN A 7 -2.75 -17.84 -14.91
CA GLN A 7 -4.00 -17.36 -14.31
C GLN A 7 -4.50 -16.10 -15.00
N ALA A 8 -3.60 -15.15 -15.29
CA ALA A 8 -3.95 -13.92 -16.00
C ALA A 8 -4.52 -14.22 -17.39
N ASP A 9 -3.93 -15.15 -18.14
CA ASP A 9 -4.40 -15.56 -19.46
C ASP A 9 -5.79 -16.18 -19.42
N ILE A 10 -6.07 -17.01 -18.41
CA ILE A 10 -7.41 -17.59 -18.22
C ILE A 10 -8.42 -16.49 -17.88
N LEU A 11 -8.09 -15.61 -16.91
CA LEU A 11 -8.98 -14.53 -16.52
C LEU A 11 -9.30 -13.60 -17.69
N ARG A 12 -8.31 -13.32 -18.56
CA ARG A 12 -8.47 -12.45 -19.72
C ARG A 12 -9.55 -12.92 -20.69
N GLN A 13 -9.85 -14.21 -20.73
CA GLN A 13 -10.90 -14.80 -21.56
C GLN A 13 -12.32 -14.57 -21.01
N HIS A 14 -12.43 -14.20 -19.72
CA HIS A 14 -13.70 -14.11 -19.00
C HIS A 14 -14.05 -12.71 -18.50
N ILE A 15 -13.11 -11.78 -18.51
CA ILE A 15 -13.32 -10.41 -18.07
C ILE A 15 -13.63 -9.46 -19.23
N ASN A 16 -14.24 -8.32 -18.93
CA ASN A 16 -14.46 -7.27 -19.90
C ASN A 16 -13.15 -6.55 -20.27
N LYS A 17 -13.13 -5.88 -21.42
CA LYS A 17 -11.92 -5.21 -21.93
C LYS A 17 -11.44 -4.02 -21.08
N ASP A 18 -12.34 -3.43 -20.31
CA ASP A 18 -12.09 -2.31 -19.39
C ASP A 18 -11.66 -2.76 -17.99
N GLN A 19 -11.73 -4.05 -17.71
CA GLN A 19 -11.23 -4.64 -16.46
C GLN A 19 -9.74 -4.93 -16.55
N TRP A 20 -9.03 -4.66 -15.45
CA TRP A 20 -7.60 -4.90 -15.34
C TRP A 20 -7.28 -6.07 -14.41
N ILE A 21 -6.15 -6.69 -14.63
CA ILE A 21 -5.60 -7.78 -13.84
C ILE A 21 -4.33 -7.29 -13.17
N THR A 22 -4.22 -7.53 -11.88
CA THR A 22 -3.01 -7.29 -11.10
C THR A 22 -2.75 -8.43 -10.12
N THR A 23 -1.56 -8.45 -9.55
CA THR A 23 -1.21 -9.32 -8.43
C THR A 23 -0.46 -8.54 -7.39
N ASN A 24 -0.59 -8.96 -6.11
CA ASN A 24 0.05 -8.33 -4.98
C ASN A 24 1.36 -9.04 -4.64
N LEU A 25 2.44 -8.29 -4.47
CA LEU A 25 3.76 -8.79 -4.16
C LEU A 25 4.28 -8.21 -2.84
N ILE A 26 5.22 -8.92 -2.23
CA ILE A 26 5.90 -8.47 -1.00
C ILE A 26 7.36 -8.12 -1.37
N PRO A 27 7.73 -6.83 -1.43
CA PRO A 27 9.04 -6.39 -1.90
C PRO A 27 10.22 -6.99 -1.11
N VAL A 28 10.06 -7.13 0.20
CA VAL A 28 11.12 -7.59 1.10
C VAL A 28 11.48 -9.06 0.96
N PHE A 29 10.57 -9.89 0.52
CA PHE A 29 10.82 -11.32 0.37
C PHE A 29 11.14 -11.75 -1.06
N ASN A 30 10.79 -10.96 -2.04
CA ASN A 30 11.02 -11.19 -3.46
C ASN A 30 11.03 -12.69 -3.89
N PRO A 31 10.07 -13.52 -3.45
CA PRO A 31 10.04 -14.93 -3.82
C PRO A 31 9.78 -15.11 -5.33
N VAL A 32 9.30 -14.06 -5.97
CA VAL A 32 9.02 -14.03 -7.41
C VAL A 32 9.61 -12.74 -7.98
N ASP A 33 10.36 -12.87 -9.05
CA ASP A 33 10.84 -11.71 -9.82
C ASP A 33 9.66 -11.00 -10.50
N PRO A 34 9.36 -9.75 -10.13
CA PRO A 34 8.23 -9.02 -10.68
C PRO A 34 8.33 -8.80 -12.20
N VAL A 35 9.55 -8.71 -12.76
CA VAL A 35 9.77 -8.55 -14.21
C VAL A 35 9.22 -9.73 -15.01
N ARG A 36 9.15 -10.91 -14.41
CA ARG A 36 8.65 -12.13 -15.05
C ARG A 36 7.13 -12.29 -14.99
N ILE A 37 6.43 -11.35 -14.33
CA ILE A 37 4.97 -11.29 -14.29
C ILE A 37 4.52 -10.23 -15.29
N ASP A 38 4.41 -10.61 -16.55
CA ASP A 38 4.23 -9.73 -17.70
C ASP A 38 2.83 -9.79 -18.33
N HIS A 39 2.00 -10.78 -17.95
CA HIS A 39 0.62 -10.92 -18.44
C HIS A 39 -0.41 -10.13 -17.61
N THR A 40 0.01 -9.45 -16.55
CA THR A 40 -0.83 -8.51 -15.80
C THR A 40 -0.74 -7.09 -16.37
N ASP A 41 -1.77 -6.27 -16.14
CA ASP A 41 -1.77 -4.89 -16.62
C ASP A 41 -0.79 -4.00 -15.85
N PHE A 42 -0.65 -4.25 -14.56
CA PHE A 42 0.31 -3.61 -13.66
C PHE A 42 0.55 -4.50 -12.44
N LEU A 43 1.49 -4.10 -11.60
CA LEU A 43 1.77 -4.80 -10.34
C LEU A 43 1.46 -3.94 -9.14
N THR A 44 1.16 -4.61 -8.05
CA THR A 44 0.99 -3.98 -6.74
C THR A 44 1.89 -4.63 -5.70
N TYR A 45 2.14 -3.90 -4.62
CA TYR A 45 2.89 -4.46 -3.51
C TYR A 45 2.21 -4.19 -2.17
N THR A 46 2.59 -4.98 -1.18
CA THR A 46 2.22 -4.84 0.22
C THR A 46 3.37 -4.25 1.00
N ARG A 47 3.10 -3.26 1.87
CA ARG A 47 4.10 -2.73 2.78
C ARG A 47 3.53 -2.43 4.16
N TYR A 48 4.17 -3.01 5.17
CA TYR A 48 3.92 -2.74 6.58
C TYR A 48 5.19 -2.13 7.17
N LEU A 49 5.13 -0.87 7.54
CA LEU A 49 6.31 -0.08 7.92
C LEU A 49 6.60 -0.13 9.42
N VAL A 50 5.57 -0.37 10.24
CA VAL A 50 5.66 -0.35 11.69
C VAL A 50 5.29 -1.73 12.23
N THR A 51 6.28 -2.62 12.28
CA THR A 51 6.11 -4.03 12.69
C THR A 51 7.08 -4.45 13.79
N GLY A 52 8.04 -3.59 14.13
CA GLY A 52 9.06 -3.88 15.11
C GLY A 52 10.15 -4.86 14.65
N HIS A 53 10.10 -5.35 13.40
CA HIS A 53 11.12 -6.29 12.92
C HIS A 53 12.48 -5.64 12.71
N ASN A 54 12.51 -4.42 12.18
CA ASN A 54 13.75 -3.72 11.83
C ASN A 54 14.02 -2.49 12.71
N GLN A 55 13.16 -2.24 13.67
CA GLN A 55 13.24 -1.03 14.50
C GLN A 55 13.10 -1.41 15.96
N GLY A 56 14.19 -1.29 16.69
CA GLY A 56 14.19 -1.49 18.15
C GLY A 56 13.33 -0.44 18.86
N ILE A 57 12.82 -0.80 20.02
CA ILE A 57 12.12 0.13 20.92
C ILE A 57 13.04 1.33 21.20
N GLY A 58 12.50 2.54 21.05
CA GLY A 58 13.24 3.79 21.22
C GLY A 58 13.94 4.33 19.97
N SER A 59 13.99 3.57 18.86
CA SER A 59 14.45 4.11 17.58
C SER A 59 13.42 5.07 16.97
N GLN A 60 13.88 6.04 16.17
CA GLN A 60 12.98 6.96 15.46
C GLN A 60 12.00 6.22 14.54
N GLY A 61 12.42 5.13 13.93
CA GLY A 61 11.58 4.32 13.05
C GLY A 61 10.54 3.44 13.76
N PHE A 62 10.62 3.30 15.08
CA PHE A 62 9.77 2.35 15.81
C PHE A 62 8.27 2.55 15.59
N ARG A 63 7.82 3.81 15.49
CA ARG A 63 6.41 4.16 15.26
C ARG A 63 6.17 4.94 13.95
N MET A 64 7.20 5.25 13.20
CA MET A 64 7.10 5.95 11.92
C MET A 64 7.44 5.08 10.71
N GLY A 65 8.09 3.95 10.94
CA GLY A 65 8.74 3.19 9.88
C GLY A 65 9.99 3.89 9.35
N ILE A 66 10.60 3.28 8.35
CA ILE A 66 11.75 3.83 7.64
C ILE A 66 11.26 4.31 6.27
N PRO A 67 11.23 5.63 6.01
CA PRO A 67 10.69 6.17 4.75
C PRO A 67 11.43 5.66 3.51
N GLU A 68 12.72 5.41 3.61
CA GLU A 68 13.57 4.87 2.55
C GLU A 68 13.11 3.52 2.06
N ASP A 69 12.58 2.68 2.94
CA ASP A 69 12.02 1.37 2.59
C ASP A 69 10.83 1.49 1.64
N LEU A 70 9.99 2.51 1.86
CA LEU A 70 8.84 2.78 1.00
C LEU A 70 9.29 3.41 -0.32
N GLY A 71 10.25 4.34 -0.27
CA GLY A 71 10.86 4.95 -1.44
C GLY A 71 11.50 3.91 -2.35
N PHE A 72 12.30 3.00 -1.78
CA PHE A 72 12.92 1.92 -2.52
C PHE A 72 11.87 1.00 -3.18
N SER A 73 10.80 0.65 -2.46
CA SER A 73 9.70 -0.15 -3.01
C SER A 73 9.01 0.57 -4.18
N ASN A 74 8.73 1.86 -4.05
CA ASN A 74 8.16 2.66 -5.13
C ASN A 74 9.04 2.65 -6.37
N ASP A 75 10.33 2.89 -6.21
CA ASP A 75 11.30 2.92 -7.30
C ASP A 75 11.47 1.54 -7.96
N GLN A 76 11.50 0.50 -7.15
CA GLN A 76 11.58 -0.86 -7.64
C GLN A 76 10.38 -1.21 -8.55
N PHE A 77 9.16 -0.91 -8.11
CA PHE A 77 7.96 -1.24 -8.88
C PHE A 77 7.79 -0.32 -10.10
N ARG A 78 8.11 0.96 -9.97
CA ARG A 78 8.07 1.90 -11.08
C ARG A 78 9.05 1.54 -12.18
N ASN A 79 10.30 1.24 -11.84
CA ASN A 79 11.39 1.08 -12.80
C ASN A 79 11.52 -0.33 -13.35
N ARG A 80 11.36 -1.37 -12.52
CA ARG A 80 11.51 -2.76 -12.96
C ARG A 80 10.42 -3.22 -13.91
N VAL A 81 9.21 -2.74 -13.74
CA VAL A 81 8.06 -3.19 -14.52
C VAL A 81 7.76 -2.26 -15.67
N GLY A 82 8.27 -1.00 -15.63
CA GLY A 82 8.00 0.01 -16.65
C GLY A 82 6.52 0.39 -16.79
N LYS A 83 5.70 -0.06 -15.86
CA LYS A 83 4.25 0.13 -15.83
C LYS A 83 3.86 0.94 -14.59
N THR A 84 2.60 1.31 -14.56
CA THR A 84 2.00 1.88 -13.34
C THR A 84 2.05 0.85 -12.20
N PHE A 85 2.04 1.34 -10.97
CA PHE A 85 1.95 0.48 -9.78
C PHE A 85 0.97 1.07 -8.76
N GLY A 86 0.59 0.23 -7.80
CA GLY A 86 -0.18 0.64 -6.63
C GLY A 86 0.28 -0.10 -5.38
N VAL A 87 -0.17 0.36 -4.23
CA VAL A 87 -0.02 -0.34 -2.96
C VAL A 87 -1.33 -1.02 -2.64
N MET A 88 -1.32 -2.35 -2.57
CA MET A 88 -2.53 -3.14 -2.31
C MET A 88 -2.80 -3.26 -0.81
N GLU A 89 -1.76 -3.27 0.00
CA GLU A 89 -1.89 -3.30 1.45
C GLU A 89 -0.91 -2.33 2.09
N LEU A 90 -1.47 -1.32 2.76
CA LEU A 90 -0.76 -0.45 3.67
C LEU A 90 -1.46 -0.51 5.03
N GLN A 91 -0.70 -0.52 6.12
CA GLN A 91 -1.28 -0.64 7.46
C GLN A 91 -2.07 0.61 7.87
N PRO A 92 -3.30 0.48 8.40
CA PRO A 92 -4.06 1.59 8.96
C PRO A 92 -3.80 1.79 10.46
N GLY A 93 -3.02 0.93 11.08
CA GLY A 93 -2.75 0.95 12.52
C GLY A 93 -1.77 -0.16 12.91
N GLN A 94 -1.83 -0.58 14.17
CA GLN A 94 -0.99 -1.69 14.60
C GLN A 94 -1.34 -2.98 13.85
N VAL A 95 -0.32 -3.77 13.58
CA VAL A 95 -0.47 -5.17 13.14
C VAL A 95 -0.54 -6.09 14.36
N ASN A 96 -0.74 -7.40 14.15
CA ASN A 96 -0.75 -8.37 15.25
C ASN A 96 0.29 -9.49 15.10
N TRP A 97 1.09 -9.42 14.06
CA TRP A 97 2.07 -10.45 13.69
C TRP A 97 3.53 -9.95 13.71
N GLY A 98 3.75 -8.68 14.02
CA GLY A 98 5.08 -8.13 14.18
C GLY A 98 5.72 -8.53 15.52
N VAL A 99 7.02 -8.27 15.67
CA VAL A 99 7.74 -8.49 16.93
C VAL A 99 7.21 -7.58 18.03
N TYR A 100 7.04 -6.31 17.69
CA TYR A 100 6.33 -5.32 18.50
C TYR A 100 5.26 -4.72 17.59
N ASN A 101 4.06 -4.58 18.10
CA ASN A 101 2.95 -4.07 17.30
C ASN A 101 2.54 -2.65 17.75
N PRO A 102 3.43 -1.65 17.62
CA PRO A 102 3.10 -0.30 18.05
C PRO A 102 2.10 0.34 17.11
N GLN A 103 1.27 1.20 17.69
CA GLN A 103 0.43 2.10 16.90
C GLN A 103 1.33 3.12 16.18
N PRO A 104 1.19 3.34 14.87
CA PRO A 104 1.90 4.41 14.17
C PRO A 104 1.69 5.77 14.83
N LEU A 105 2.68 6.64 14.73
CA LEU A 105 2.55 8.03 15.20
C LEU A 105 1.48 8.75 14.38
N PRO A 106 0.77 9.72 15.00
CA PRO A 106 -0.13 10.59 14.24
C PRO A 106 0.59 11.27 13.08
N GLY A 107 0.04 11.17 11.88
CA GLY A 107 0.63 11.69 10.65
C GLY A 107 1.54 10.72 9.90
N ALA A 108 1.96 9.60 10.49
CA ALA A 108 2.79 8.61 9.83
C ALA A 108 2.09 8.00 8.62
N ILE A 109 0.84 7.57 8.79
CA ILE A 109 0.03 6.98 7.71
C ILE A 109 -0.17 8.00 6.58
N ARG A 110 -0.44 9.25 6.93
CA ARG A 110 -0.57 10.33 5.95
C ARG A 110 0.72 10.52 5.15
N MET A 111 1.86 10.55 5.82
CA MET A 111 3.17 10.64 5.18
C MET A 111 3.40 9.48 4.20
N TRP A 112 3.10 8.24 4.60
CA TRP A 112 3.27 7.06 3.75
C TRP A 112 2.41 7.12 2.49
N VAL A 113 1.14 7.48 2.63
CA VAL A 113 0.22 7.59 1.49
C VAL A 113 0.71 8.65 0.50
N TYR A 114 1.12 9.82 0.99
CA TYR A 114 1.67 10.87 0.13
C TYR A 114 2.99 10.44 -0.53
N HIS A 115 3.83 9.69 0.20
CA HIS A 115 5.08 9.17 -0.36
C HIS A 115 4.83 8.18 -1.52
N VAL A 116 3.80 7.31 -1.42
CA VAL A 116 3.42 6.43 -2.52
C VAL A 116 2.98 7.23 -3.75
N PHE A 117 2.13 8.23 -3.58
CA PHE A 117 1.70 9.07 -4.71
C PHE A 117 2.83 9.92 -5.28
N ALA A 118 3.70 10.48 -4.46
CA ALA A 118 4.90 11.19 -4.90
C ALA A 118 5.85 10.27 -5.68
N GLY A 119 5.96 9.01 -5.29
CA GLY A 119 6.70 7.96 -6.00
C GLY A 119 6.05 7.49 -7.31
N GLY A 120 4.88 8.01 -7.67
CA GLY A 120 4.17 7.66 -8.93
C GLY A 120 3.13 6.54 -8.79
N GLY A 121 2.85 6.07 -7.58
CA GLY A 121 1.76 5.12 -7.31
C GLY A 121 0.39 5.69 -7.71
N LYS A 122 -0.48 4.86 -8.22
CA LYS A 122 -1.80 5.25 -8.72
C LYS A 122 -2.90 5.13 -7.68
N PHE A 123 -2.74 4.25 -6.74
CA PHE A 123 -3.67 4.05 -5.64
C PHE A 123 -2.97 3.46 -4.42
N VAL A 124 -3.61 3.61 -3.29
CA VAL A 124 -3.24 2.98 -2.02
C VAL A 124 -4.50 2.36 -1.45
N CYS A 125 -4.45 1.06 -1.22
CA CYS A 125 -5.42 0.35 -0.41
C CYS A 125 -4.81 0.06 0.96
N ASN A 126 -5.63 -0.07 1.94
CA ASN A 126 -5.19 -0.43 3.29
C ASN A 126 -5.73 -1.81 3.68
N TYR A 127 -4.95 -2.53 4.39
CA TYR A 127 -5.37 -3.76 5.03
C TYR A 127 -5.37 -3.54 6.54
N ARG A 128 -6.57 -3.42 7.12
CA ARG A 128 -7.90 -3.74 6.55
C ARG A 128 -8.90 -2.62 6.82
N PHE A 129 -10.05 -2.72 6.16
CA PHE A 129 -11.13 -1.75 6.37
C PHE A 129 -11.74 -1.85 7.77
N ARG A 130 -12.09 -3.03 8.23
CA ARG A 130 -12.72 -3.27 9.53
C ARG A 130 -11.91 -4.25 10.37
N GLN A 131 -11.66 -3.91 11.62
CA GLN A 131 -11.02 -4.82 12.58
C GLN A 131 -11.91 -6.04 12.83
N PRO A 132 -11.40 -7.28 12.71
CA PRO A 132 -12.19 -8.47 12.95
C PRO A 132 -12.48 -8.66 14.42
N LEU A 133 -13.64 -9.28 14.70
CA LEU A 133 -14.09 -9.54 16.08
C LEU A 133 -13.39 -10.76 16.70
N LYS A 134 -12.89 -11.67 15.87
CA LYS A 134 -12.28 -12.94 16.29
C LYS A 134 -11.35 -13.49 15.22
N GLY A 135 -10.62 -14.52 15.56
CA GLY A 135 -9.66 -15.18 14.67
C GLY A 135 -8.24 -14.71 14.89
N SER A 136 -7.33 -15.25 14.09
CA SER A 136 -5.88 -14.99 14.24
C SER A 136 -5.51 -13.51 14.08
N GLU A 137 -6.31 -12.74 13.38
CA GLU A 137 -6.06 -11.31 13.11
C GLU A 137 -6.97 -10.36 13.90
N GLN A 138 -7.60 -10.82 14.98
CA GLN A 138 -8.52 -9.97 15.78
C GLN A 138 -7.87 -8.68 16.32
N TYR A 139 -6.56 -8.68 16.51
CA TYR A 139 -5.81 -7.51 16.97
C TYR A 139 -5.13 -6.73 15.84
N HIS A 140 -5.37 -7.11 14.59
CA HIS A 140 -4.94 -6.33 13.43
C HIS A 140 -5.91 -5.18 13.21
N TYR A 141 -5.47 -3.95 13.42
CA TYR A 141 -6.35 -2.78 13.31
C TYR A 141 -6.88 -2.60 11.89
N GLY A 142 -8.15 -2.24 11.82
CA GLY A 142 -8.78 -1.73 10.62
C GLY A 142 -8.87 -0.20 10.63
N MET A 143 -9.42 0.36 9.58
CA MET A 143 -9.87 1.75 9.57
C MET A 143 -11.07 1.94 10.51
N ILE A 144 -11.92 0.93 10.62
CA ILE A 144 -13.06 0.87 11.53
C ILE A 144 -12.76 -0.15 12.62
N MET A 145 -13.04 0.21 13.85
CA MET A 145 -12.83 -0.62 15.02
C MET A 145 -13.87 -1.75 15.13
N THR A 146 -13.74 -2.55 16.17
CA THR A 146 -14.56 -3.77 16.38
C THR A 146 -16.06 -3.48 16.55
N ASP A 147 -16.45 -2.30 17.00
CA ASP A 147 -17.86 -1.88 17.10
C ASP A 147 -18.52 -1.67 15.72
N GLY A 148 -17.72 -1.61 14.66
CA GLY A 148 -18.18 -1.47 13.28
C GLY A 148 -18.57 -0.07 12.83
N VAL A 149 -18.39 0.94 13.67
CA VAL A 149 -18.76 2.35 13.39
C VAL A 149 -17.67 3.35 13.77
N THR A 150 -16.92 3.12 14.83
CA THR A 150 -15.88 4.03 15.28
C THR A 150 -14.65 3.94 14.38
N LEU A 151 -14.17 5.10 13.91
CA LEU A 151 -12.90 5.14 13.19
C LEU A 151 -11.75 4.88 14.16
N SER A 152 -10.78 4.09 13.73
CA SER A 152 -9.49 4.01 14.41
C SER A 152 -8.69 5.30 14.15
N PRO A 153 -7.61 5.57 14.90
CA PRO A 153 -6.73 6.70 14.60
C PRO A 153 -6.24 6.73 13.16
N GLY A 154 -5.92 5.55 12.58
CA GLY A 154 -5.57 5.44 11.17
C GLY A 154 -6.75 5.66 10.24
N GLY A 155 -7.95 5.24 10.63
CA GLY A 155 -9.17 5.53 9.88
C GLY A 155 -9.44 7.02 9.77
N GLU A 156 -9.26 7.78 10.85
CA GLU A 156 -9.38 9.24 10.83
C GLU A 156 -8.36 9.89 9.88
N GLU A 157 -7.11 9.41 9.89
CA GLU A 157 -6.09 9.87 8.94
C GLU A 157 -6.50 9.58 7.48
N TYR A 158 -7.01 8.38 7.18
CA TYR A 158 -7.46 8.05 5.83
C TYR A 158 -8.65 8.90 5.36
N VAL A 159 -9.59 9.21 6.23
CA VAL A 159 -10.69 10.15 5.90
C VAL A 159 -10.12 11.51 5.54
N ARG A 160 -9.21 12.04 6.36
CA ARG A 160 -8.51 13.30 6.10
C ARG A 160 -7.73 13.28 4.79
N ILE A 161 -6.92 12.24 4.56
CA ILE A 161 -6.15 12.07 3.32
C ILE A 161 -7.06 12.08 2.10
N THR A 162 -8.18 11.35 2.17
CA THR A 162 -9.14 11.29 1.08
C THR A 162 -9.72 12.67 0.74
N GLN A 163 -10.02 13.47 1.75
CA GLN A 163 -10.50 14.85 1.55
C GLN A 163 -9.42 15.75 0.95
N GLU A 164 -8.18 15.64 1.43
CA GLU A 164 -7.04 16.38 0.90
C GLU A 164 -6.77 16.02 -0.56
N MET A 165 -6.76 14.73 -0.91
CA MET A 165 -6.56 14.26 -2.28
C MET A 165 -7.66 14.72 -3.23
N LYS A 166 -8.92 14.75 -2.77
CA LYS A 166 -10.01 15.33 -3.57
C LYS A 166 -9.79 16.81 -3.87
N LYS A 167 -9.33 17.59 -2.89
CA LYS A 167 -9.01 19.01 -3.06
C LYS A 167 -7.83 19.21 -4.02
N LEU A 168 -6.75 18.44 -3.85
CA LEU A 168 -5.60 18.48 -4.74
C LEU A 168 -5.97 18.12 -6.17
N ARG A 169 -6.80 17.08 -6.37
CA ARG A 169 -7.27 16.69 -7.69
C ARG A 169 -8.13 17.76 -8.35
N ALA A 170 -8.97 18.45 -7.58
CA ALA A 170 -9.80 19.55 -8.08
C ALA A 170 -8.97 20.78 -8.49
N ALA A 171 -7.89 21.06 -7.72
CA ALA A 171 -6.97 22.16 -7.98
C ALA A 171 -5.90 21.82 -9.04
N TYR A 172 -5.79 20.57 -9.45
CA TYR A 172 -4.74 20.11 -10.36
C TYR A 172 -4.96 20.62 -11.78
N ASP A 173 -4.05 21.47 -12.25
CA ASP A 173 -4.00 21.89 -13.65
C ASP A 173 -3.21 20.88 -14.48
N LYS A 174 -3.89 20.23 -15.44
CA LYS A 174 -3.27 19.25 -16.35
C LYS A 174 -2.14 19.85 -17.21
N LYS A 175 -2.10 21.17 -17.38
CA LYS A 175 -1.04 21.87 -18.14
C LYS A 175 0.27 21.94 -17.36
N ASN A 176 0.22 21.95 -16.03
CA ASN A 176 1.39 22.02 -15.15
C ASN A 176 1.86 20.62 -14.70
N ARG A 177 1.86 19.65 -15.58
CA ARG A 177 2.44 18.33 -15.27
C ARG A 177 3.91 18.50 -14.95
N MET A 178 4.33 18.02 -13.77
CA MET A 178 5.76 17.88 -13.48
C MET A 178 6.44 17.10 -14.62
N PRO A 179 7.61 17.53 -15.08
CA PRO A 179 8.38 16.78 -16.06
C PRO A 179 8.52 15.33 -15.56
N LYS A 180 8.41 14.38 -16.47
CA LYS A 180 8.80 12.99 -16.13
C LYS A 180 10.24 13.06 -15.68
N GLN A 181 10.50 12.75 -14.41
CA GLN A 181 11.87 12.57 -13.98
C GLN A 181 12.47 11.45 -14.83
N LEU A 182 13.56 11.80 -15.45
CA LEU A 182 14.40 10.89 -16.23
C LEU A 182 15.00 9.82 -15.34
#